data_4efb3911555cfd466927dae9532b4da3
#
_entry.id   4efb3911555cfd466927dae9532b4da3
#
_cell.length_a   1.000
_cell.length_b   1.000
_cell.length_c   1.000
_cell.angle_alpha   90.00
_cell.angle_beta   90.00
_cell.angle_gamma   90.00
#
_symmetry.space_group_name_H-M   'P 1'
#
loop_
_entity.id
_entity.type
_entity.pdbx_description
1 polymer ?
#
loop_
_entity_poly.entity_id
_entity_poly.type
_entity_poly.pdbx_seq_one_letter_code
_entity_poly.pdbx_strand_id
1 'polypeptide(L)'
;MINKEDITRNWLKRYTGTNIEEFGDWILLTNFQIYVDKFSEKFDVPVMGRGGAMTSATNRDGLSIINYGMGSANAATIMDLLSGIHPKGVLFLGKCGG
;
A
#
# COMPACT_ATOMS: atom_id res chain seq x y z
N MET A 1 24.05 12.31 -2.62
CA MET A 1 22.92 12.43 -3.55
C MET A 1 21.82 11.43 -3.15
N ILE A 2 20.60 11.92 -3.00
CA ILE A 2 19.46 11.07 -2.66
C ILE A 2 18.84 10.56 -3.96
N ASN A 3 18.75 9.24 -4.13
CA ASN A 3 18.13 8.67 -5.33
C ASN A 3 16.65 8.40 -5.09
N LYS A 4 15.92 8.06 -6.16
CA LYS A 4 14.49 7.82 -6.10
C LYS A 4 14.16 6.64 -5.19
N GLU A 5 15.00 5.63 -5.17
CA GLU A 5 14.80 4.44 -4.34
C GLU A 5 14.83 4.79 -2.85
N ASP A 6 15.77 5.63 -2.42
CA ASP A 6 15.85 6.07 -1.04
C ASP A 6 14.63 6.91 -0.65
N ILE A 7 14.19 7.79 -1.54
CA ILE A 7 12.99 8.60 -1.32
C ILE A 7 11.78 7.69 -1.16
N THR A 8 11.62 6.71 -2.06
CA THR A 8 10.52 5.76 -2.02
C THR A 8 10.51 4.99 -0.71
N ARG A 9 11.67 4.48 -0.28
CA ARG A 9 11.81 3.71 0.95
C ARG A 9 11.32 4.51 2.15
N ASN A 10 11.77 5.76 2.27
CA ASN A 10 11.44 6.61 3.39
C ASN A 10 9.96 6.99 3.42
N TRP A 11 9.42 7.39 2.28
CA TRP A 11 8.04 7.87 2.21
C TRP A 11 7.02 6.73 2.30
N LEU A 12 7.29 5.59 1.67
CA LEU A 12 6.39 4.44 1.78
C LEU A 12 6.27 3.97 3.22
N LYS A 13 7.38 3.85 3.93
CA LYS A 13 7.33 3.46 5.34
C LYS A 13 6.56 4.48 6.17
N ARG A 14 6.79 5.77 5.93
CA ARG A 14 6.12 6.84 6.66
C ARG A 14 4.60 6.84 6.44
N TYR A 15 4.18 6.63 5.19
CA TYR A 15 2.74 6.64 4.88
C TYR A 15 2.05 5.35 5.27
N THR A 16 2.65 4.20 5.01
CA THR A 16 1.97 2.91 5.12
C THR A 16 2.35 2.12 6.37
N GLY A 17 3.42 2.50 7.04
CA GLY A 17 3.93 1.75 8.19
C GLY A 17 4.66 0.47 7.84
N THR A 18 4.77 0.14 6.56
CA THR A 18 5.42 -1.09 6.09
C THR A 18 6.73 -0.76 5.39
N ASN A 19 7.78 -1.51 5.73
CA ASN A 19 9.08 -1.35 5.08
C ASN A 19 9.02 -1.83 3.63
N ILE A 20 9.81 -1.18 2.78
CA ILE A 20 9.84 -1.50 1.35
C ILE A 20 10.15 -2.98 1.09
N GLU A 21 11.01 -3.58 1.91
CA GLU A 21 11.40 -4.99 1.77
C GLU A 21 10.26 -5.95 2.12
N GLU A 22 9.26 -5.48 2.86
CA GLU A 22 8.13 -6.31 3.29
C GLU A 22 6.99 -6.32 2.28
N PHE A 23 6.97 -5.37 1.33
CA PHE A 23 5.93 -5.36 0.31
C PHE A 23 6.06 -6.55 -0.62
N GLY A 24 4.93 -7.10 -1.02
CA GLY A 24 4.90 -8.19 -1.98
C GLY A 24 5.07 -7.72 -3.42
N ASP A 25 5.13 -8.68 -4.34
CA ASP A 25 5.25 -8.38 -5.77
C ASP A 25 3.94 -7.84 -6.36
N TRP A 26 2.82 -8.16 -5.74
CA TRP A 26 1.50 -7.75 -6.20
C TRP A 26 0.89 -6.80 -5.18
N ILE A 27 0.42 -5.66 -5.64
CA ILE A 27 -0.10 -4.59 -4.78
C ILE A 27 -1.56 -4.36 -5.11
N LEU A 28 -2.40 -4.38 -4.07
CA LEU A 28 -3.80 -4.00 -4.16
C LEU A 28 -3.93 -2.59 -3.57
N LEU A 29 -4.54 -1.69 -4.31
CA LEU A 29 -4.79 -0.33 -3.84
C LEU A 29 -6.28 -0.13 -3.62
N THR A 30 -6.65 0.46 -2.50
CA THR A 30 -8.03 0.74 -2.17
C THR A 30 -8.13 2.05 -1.39
N ASN A 31 -9.32 2.65 -1.41
CA ASN A 31 -9.62 3.76 -0.52
C ASN A 31 -10.68 3.38 0.54
N PHE A 32 -10.91 2.08 0.70
CA PHE A 32 -11.86 1.56 1.68
C PHE A 32 -11.12 0.73 2.73
N GLN A 33 -11.11 1.20 3.96
CA GLN A 33 -10.42 0.50 5.05
C GLN A 33 -10.94 -0.92 5.26
N ILE A 34 -12.21 -1.15 4.96
CA ILE A 34 -12.81 -2.48 5.14
C ILE A 34 -12.06 -3.57 4.34
N TYR A 35 -11.53 -3.24 3.18
CA TYR A 35 -10.76 -4.22 2.39
C TYR A 35 -9.43 -4.56 3.04
N VAL A 36 -8.77 -3.57 3.65
CA VAL A 36 -7.54 -3.82 4.39
C VAL A 36 -7.83 -4.68 5.62
N ASP A 37 -8.91 -4.38 6.33
CA ASP A 37 -9.30 -5.15 7.52
C ASP A 37 -9.66 -6.60 7.16
N LYS A 38 -10.37 -6.80 6.06
CA LYS A 38 -10.70 -8.15 5.59
C LYS A 38 -9.47 -8.92 5.14
N PHE A 39 -8.54 -8.25 4.49
CA PHE A 39 -7.27 -8.85 4.10
C PHE A 39 -6.49 -9.31 5.32
N SER A 40 -6.39 -8.44 6.31
CA SER A 40 -5.71 -8.74 7.58
C SER A 40 -6.32 -9.96 8.26
N GLU A 41 -7.65 -10.03 8.31
CA GLU A 41 -8.36 -11.13 8.92
C GLU A 41 -8.18 -12.43 8.15
N LYS A 42 -8.30 -12.37 6.82
CA LYS A 42 -8.20 -13.54 5.96
C LYS A 42 -6.82 -14.20 6.01
N PHE A 43 -5.77 -13.39 6.01
CA PHE A 43 -4.41 -13.88 5.96
C PHE A 43 -3.71 -13.89 7.31
N ASP A 44 -4.41 -13.49 8.35
CA ASP A 44 -3.89 -13.45 9.73
C ASP A 44 -2.58 -12.65 9.80
N VAL A 45 -2.62 -11.44 9.26
CA VAL A 45 -1.48 -10.52 9.26
C VAL A 45 -1.89 -9.18 9.88
N PRO A 46 -0.96 -8.43 10.47
CA PRO A 46 -1.32 -7.16 11.09
C PRO A 46 -1.59 -6.07 10.06
N VAL A 47 -2.45 -5.12 10.43
CA VAL A 47 -2.62 -3.88 9.67
C VAL A 47 -1.57 -2.90 10.18
N MET A 48 -0.75 -2.42 9.26
CA MET A 48 0.33 -1.48 9.56
C MET A 48 -0.09 -0.06 9.22
N GLY A 49 0.51 0.92 9.88
CA GLY A 49 0.28 2.33 9.58
C GLY A 49 -0.96 2.94 10.19
N ARG A 50 -1.59 2.29 11.16
CA ARG A 50 -2.74 2.89 11.86
C ARG A 50 -2.29 4.18 12.54
N GLY A 51 -3.09 5.23 12.34
CA GLY A 51 -2.75 6.55 12.83
C GLY A 51 -1.92 7.38 11.85
N GLY A 52 -1.45 6.77 10.76
CA GLY A 52 -0.74 7.48 9.70
C GLY A 52 -1.66 7.85 8.55
N ALA A 53 -1.07 8.31 7.46
CA ALA A 53 -1.82 8.74 6.29
C ALA A 53 -2.44 7.58 5.52
N MET A 54 -1.79 6.42 5.57
CA MET A 54 -2.22 5.24 4.83
C MET A 54 -2.02 4.01 5.70
N THR A 55 -2.88 3.00 5.49
CA THR A 55 -2.71 1.71 6.17
C THR A 55 -2.35 0.65 5.15
N SER A 56 -1.70 -0.40 5.60
CA SER A 56 -1.30 -1.49 4.70
C SER A 56 -1.25 -2.82 5.44
N ALA A 57 -1.29 -3.90 4.68
CA ALA A 57 -1.07 -5.25 5.20
C ALA A 57 -0.40 -6.07 4.11
N THR A 58 0.44 -7.01 4.49
CA THR A 58 1.19 -7.85 3.55
C THR A 58 1.13 -9.30 4.03
N ASN A 59 0.79 -10.21 3.11
CA ASN A 59 0.81 -11.63 3.43
C ASN A 59 2.14 -12.27 3.02
N ARG A 60 2.27 -13.57 3.30
CA ARG A 60 3.51 -14.30 3.02
C ARG A 60 3.63 -14.74 1.56
N ASP A 61 2.56 -14.59 0.78
CA ASP A 61 2.51 -15.06 -0.60
C ASP A 61 2.87 -13.98 -1.62
N GLY A 62 3.36 -12.84 -1.14
CA GLY A 62 3.80 -11.77 -2.02
C GLY A 62 2.69 -10.81 -2.43
N LEU A 63 1.62 -10.73 -1.64
CA LEU A 63 0.50 -9.83 -1.89
C LEU A 63 0.42 -8.78 -0.78
N SER A 64 0.32 -7.52 -1.17
CA SER A 64 0.15 -6.40 -0.24
C SER A 64 -1.11 -5.64 -0.59
N ILE A 65 -1.76 -5.05 0.41
CA ILE A 65 -2.89 -4.16 0.20
C ILE A 65 -2.59 -2.83 0.89
N ILE A 66 -2.92 -1.73 0.23
CA ILE A 66 -2.68 -0.38 0.75
C ILE A 66 -3.97 0.42 0.63
N ASN A 67 -4.39 1.03 1.74
CA ASN A 67 -5.45 2.03 1.73
C ASN A 67 -4.79 3.40 1.61
N TYR A 68 -4.91 4.00 0.42
CA TYR A 68 -4.28 5.30 0.14
C TYR A 68 -5.15 6.48 0.57
N GLY A 69 -6.29 6.21 1.19
CA GLY A 69 -7.19 7.25 1.67
C GLY A 69 -8.02 7.86 0.56
N MET A 70 -8.59 9.01 0.83
CA MET A 70 -9.49 9.70 -0.11
C MET A 70 -8.71 10.74 -0.92
N GLY A 71 -9.13 10.90 -2.16
CA GLY A 71 -8.63 11.97 -3.01
C GLY A 71 -7.65 11.52 -4.08
N SER A 72 -7.70 12.22 -5.21
CA SER A 72 -6.85 11.91 -6.37
C SER A 72 -5.37 12.22 -6.12
N ALA A 73 -5.08 13.19 -5.26
CA ALA A 73 -3.69 13.53 -4.92
C ALA A 73 -3.01 12.37 -4.19
N ASN A 74 -3.73 11.70 -3.28
CA ASN A 74 -3.20 10.55 -2.57
C ASN A 74 -2.97 9.37 -3.53
N ALA A 75 -3.87 9.15 -4.46
CA ALA A 75 -3.72 8.10 -5.47
C ALA A 75 -2.48 8.34 -6.32
N ALA A 76 -2.28 9.58 -6.77
CA ALA A 76 -1.11 9.93 -7.56
C ALA A 76 0.19 9.74 -6.76
N THR A 77 0.18 10.13 -5.49
CA THR A 77 1.34 9.98 -4.60
C THR A 77 1.71 8.52 -4.44
N ILE A 78 0.74 7.64 -4.14
CA ILE A 78 1.05 6.24 -3.92
C ILE A 78 1.53 5.55 -5.20
N MET A 79 0.95 5.91 -6.35
CA MET A 79 1.40 5.34 -7.62
C MET A 79 2.84 5.75 -7.95
N ASP A 80 3.18 7.00 -7.69
CA ASP A 80 4.56 7.47 -7.91
C ASP A 80 5.54 6.75 -6.99
N LEU A 81 5.18 6.58 -5.72
CA LEU A 81 6.03 5.86 -4.77
C LEU A 81 6.19 4.39 -5.15
N LEU A 82 5.11 3.73 -5.56
CA LEU A 82 5.17 2.33 -5.96
C LEU A 82 6.03 2.11 -7.20
N SER A 83 6.12 3.10 -8.08
CA SER A 83 6.98 2.97 -9.25
C SER A 83 8.45 2.78 -8.87
N GLY A 84 8.85 3.20 -7.66
CA GLY A 84 10.21 3.03 -7.16
C GLY A 84 10.55 1.63 -6.68
N ILE A 85 9.54 0.78 -6.42
CA ILE A 85 9.77 -0.59 -5.96
C ILE A 85 9.48 -1.65 -7.04
N HIS A 86 9.00 -1.23 -8.19
CA HIS A 86 8.78 -2.08 -9.37
C HIS A 86 7.95 -3.34 -9.07
N PRO A 87 6.71 -3.20 -8.56
CA PRO A 87 5.88 -4.38 -8.31
C PRO A 87 5.52 -5.07 -9.63
N LYS A 88 5.26 -6.37 -9.58
CA LYS A 88 4.86 -7.13 -10.76
C LYS A 88 3.48 -6.74 -11.27
N GLY A 89 2.61 -6.30 -10.38
CA GLY A 89 1.29 -5.83 -10.77
C GLY A 89 0.65 -5.00 -9.67
N VAL A 90 -0.21 -4.08 -10.09
CA VAL A 90 -0.97 -3.22 -9.19
C VAL A 90 -2.43 -3.27 -9.63
N LEU A 91 -3.32 -3.56 -8.68
CA LEU A 91 -4.76 -3.60 -8.94
C LEU A 91 -5.47 -2.63 -8.00
N PHE A 92 -6.46 -1.94 -8.53
CA PHE A 92 -7.31 -1.08 -7.72
C PHE A 92 -8.56 -1.84 -7.29
N LEU A 93 -8.88 -1.77 -6.00
CA LEU A 93 -10.11 -2.30 -5.43
C LEU A 93 -11.01 -1.16 -5.03
N GLY A 94 -12.22 -1.15 -5.55
CA GLY A 94 -13.19 -0.13 -5.21
C GLY A 94 -14.60 -0.65 -5.44
N LYS A 95 -15.59 0.10 -5.03
CA LYS A 95 -16.98 -0.24 -5.32
C LYS A 95 -17.28 0.15 -6.74
N CYS A 96 -17.68 -0.83 -7.54
CA CYS A 96 -18.09 -0.58 -8.91
C CYS A 96 -19.47 0.03 -8.95
N GLY A 97 -19.69 0.85 -9.98
CA GLY A 97 -20.99 1.36 -10.26
C GLY A 97 -21.48 2.44 -9.33
N GLY A 98 -20.59 2.95 -8.58
CA GLY A 98 -20.84 4.15 -7.76
C GLY A 98 -22.13 4.15 -7.03
#